data_3edc50def9706ee0e743e186c28c9be5
#
_entry.id   3edc50def9706ee0e743e186c28c9be5
#
_cell.length_a   1.000
_cell.length_b   1.000
_cell.length_c   1.000
_cell.angle_alpha   90.00
_cell.angle_beta   90.00
_cell.angle_gamma   90.00
#
_symmetry.space_group_name_H-M   'P 1'
#
loop_
_entity.id
_entity.type
_entity.pdbx_description
1 polymer ?
#
loop_
_entity_poly.entity_id
_entity_poly.type
_entity_poly.pdbx_seq_one_letter_code
_entity_poly.pdbx_strand_id
1 'polypeptide(L)'
;MFCGAISFNQPIRKWEVVYVADMSRMFCGALSFNKPIDSWDVSNVTDMSGMFCRAKLFDKCIDEWDVSNVTNMSEMFKEAKAFNHPIGNWKVSKVTNMSEMFCGAISFNQPLENWNVSNVKNMKEMFKGATSFNQPIENWNVPNVVDMRGMLYDAKSFKQKIPNWNISYNYNAKEMLNIVRMNLSEIASTLKNGS
;
A
#
# COMPACT_ATOMS: atom_id res chain seq x y z
N MET A 1 -13.63 -9.42 -12.10
CA MET A 1 -14.13 -10.76 -12.51
C MET A 1 -14.57 -11.58 -11.30
N PHE A 2 -13.71 -11.85 -10.30
CA PHE A 2 -14.03 -12.64 -9.09
C PHE A 2 -14.41 -11.80 -7.88
N CYS A 3 -14.87 -10.58 -8.09
CA CYS A 3 -15.28 -9.70 -7.00
C CYS A 3 -16.45 -10.33 -6.24
N GLY A 4 -16.32 -10.47 -4.91
CA GLY A 4 -17.31 -11.13 -4.06
C GLY A 4 -17.37 -12.67 -4.14
N ALA A 5 -16.51 -13.30 -4.93
CA ALA A 5 -16.47 -14.76 -5.06
C ALA A 5 -15.80 -15.41 -3.81
N ILE A 6 -16.53 -15.45 -2.70
CA ILE A 6 -16.03 -15.80 -1.34
C ILE A 6 -15.24 -17.11 -1.35
N SER A 7 -15.73 -18.14 -2.02
CA SER A 7 -15.15 -19.49 -2.03
C SER A 7 -14.23 -19.75 -3.23
N PHE A 8 -13.99 -18.75 -4.09
CA PHE A 8 -13.14 -18.96 -5.25
C PHE A 8 -11.70 -19.20 -4.83
N ASN A 9 -11.14 -20.34 -5.25
CA ASN A 9 -9.75 -20.71 -5.01
C ASN A 9 -9.24 -21.71 -6.07
N GLN A 10 -9.56 -21.46 -7.35
CA GLN A 10 -9.15 -22.34 -8.44
C GLN A 10 -7.79 -21.94 -9.01
N PRO A 11 -7.02 -22.88 -9.56
CA PRO A 11 -5.73 -22.61 -10.18
C PRO A 11 -5.94 -21.85 -11.50
N ILE A 12 -5.42 -20.63 -11.57
CA ILE A 12 -5.52 -19.75 -12.75
C ILE A 12 -4.14 -19.27 -13.21
N ARG A 13 -3.06 -19.89 -12.71
CA ARG A 13 -1.68 -19.53 -13.01
C ARG A 13 -1.37 -19.46 -14.51
N LYS A 14 -2.01 -20.32 -15.31
CA LYS A 14 -1.77 -20.43 -16.77
C LYS A 14 -2.58 -19.44 -17.60
N TRP A 15 -3.32 -18.52 -16.98
CA TRP A 15 -4.07 -17.53 -17.75
C TRP A 15 -3.13 -16.55 -18.44
N GLU A 16 -3.39 -16.29 -19.70
CA GLU A 16 -2.72 -15.25 -20.47
C GLU A 16 -3.41 -13.91 -20.18
N VAL A 17 -2.74 -13.05 -19.42
CA VAL A 17 -3.28 -11.76 -18.98
C VAL A 17 -2.55 -10.57 -19.60
N VAL A 18 -1.61 -10.82 -20.51
CA VAL A 18 -0.75 -9.80 -21.11
C VAL A 18 -1.51 -8.64 -21.77
N TYR A 19 -2.73 -8.88 -22.25
CA TYR A 19 -3.55 -7.83 -22.90
C TYR A 19 -4.48 -7.09 -21.93
N VAL A 20 -4.43 -7.42 -20.64
CA VAL A 20 -5.30 -6.80 -19.63
C VAL A 20 -4.67 -5.49 -19.16
N ALA A 21 -5.40 -4.38 -19.32
CA ALA A 21 -4.99 -3.06 -18.86
C ALA A 21 -5.60 -2.70 -17.48
N ASP A 22 -6.76 -3.27 -17.14
CA ASP A 22 -7.50 -3.00 -15.91
C ASP A 22 -7.75 -4.31 -15.14
N MET A 23 -7.09 -4.43 -13.98
CA MET A 23 -7.28 -5.52 -13.03
C MET A 23 -7.97 -5.05 -11.74
N SER A 24 -8.59 -3.87 -11.79
CA SER A 24 -9.26 -3.30 -10.62
C SER A 24 -10.29 -4.27 -10.05
N ARG A 25 -10.23 -4.45 -8.73
CA ARG A 25 -11.15 -5.30 -7.94
C ARG A 25 -11.27 -6.75 -8.41
N MET A 26 -10.31 -7.28 -9.19
CA MET A 26 -10.41 -8.62 -9.78
C MET A 26 -10.71 -9.71 -8.73
N PHE A 27 -10.06 -9.68 -7.57
CA PHE A 27 -10.26 -10.61 -6.45
C PHE A 27 -10.83 -9.92 -5.21
N CYS A 28 -11.46 -8.76 -5.35
CA CYS A 28 -12.02 -8.04 -4.21
C CYS A 28 -13.08 -8.91 -3.50
N GLY A 29 -12.89 -9.18 -2.20
CA GLY A 29 -13.81 -10.05 -1.44
C GLY A 29 -13.72 -11.55 -1.78
N ALA A 30 -12.75 -11.99 -2.57
CA ALA A 30 -12.46 -13.41 -2.79
C ALA A 30 -11.74 -13.97 -1.55
N LEU A 31 -12.48 -14.20 -0.46
CA LEU A 31 -11.93 -14.48 0.88
C LEU A 31 -11.00 -15.69 0.91
N SER A 32 -11.28 -16.72 0.09
CA SER A 32 -10.55 -17.99 0.05
C SER A 32 -9.43 -18.02 -0.98
N PHE A 33 -9.32 -17.00 -1.85
CA PHE A 33 -8.35 -17.02 -2.93
C PHE A 33 -6.92 -16.98 -2.40
N ASN A 34 -6.15 -18.04 -2.71
CA ASN A 34 -4.74 -18.16 -2.34
C ASN A 34 -3.98 -19.08 -3.32
N LYS A 35 -4.18 -18.89 -4.64
CA LYS A 35 -3.46 -19.65 -5.66
C LYS A 35 -2.34 -18.81 -6.28
N PRO A 36 -1.23 -19.46 -6.70
CA PRO A 36 -0.12 -18.76 -7.33
C PRO A 36 -0.56 -18.13 -8.65
N ILE A 37 -0.11 -16.88 -8.86
CA ILE A 37 -0.31 -16.05 -10.05
C ILE A 37 0.98 -15.31 -10.42
N ASP A 38 2.10 -15.80 -9.90
CA ASP A 38 3.46 -15.28 -10.09
C ASP A 38 3.88 -15.19 -11.55
N SER A 39 3.40 -16.09 -12.40
CA SER A 39 3.72 -16.16 -13.83
C SER A 39 2.89 -15.22 -14.72
N TRP A 40 2.00 -14.43 -14.16
CA TRP A 40 1.21 -13.48 -14.93
C TRP A 40 2.06 -12.33 -15.44
N ASP A 41 2.02 -12.08 -16.75
CA ASP A 41 2.57 -10.86 -17.34
C ASP A 41 1.57 -9.71 -17.16
N VAL A 42 1.85 -8.84 -16.18
CA VAL A 42 1.01 -7.68 -15.83
C VAL A 42 1.60 -6.36 -16.38
N SER A 43 2.57 -6.43 -17.27
CA SER A 43 3.33 -5.26 -17.75
C SER A 43 2.46 -4.21 -18.47
N ASN A 44 1.29 -4.60 -18.99
CA ASN A 44 0.33 -3.68 -19.62
C ASN A 44 -0.75 -3.14 -18.67
N VAL A 45 -0.75 -3.57 -17.39
CA VAL A 45 -1.76 -3.12 -16.44
C VAL A 45 -1.48 -1.70 -15.99
N THR A 46 -2.52 -0.87 -16.01
CA THR A 46 -2.48 0.54 -15.57
C THR A 46 -3.29 0.78 -14.30
N ASP A 47 -4.29 -0.04 -14.01
CA ASP A 47 -5.12 0.04 -12.79
C ASP A 47 -5.17 -1.31 -12.06
N MET A 48 -4.68 -1.31 -10.81
CA MET A 48 -4.74 -2.44 -9.88
C MET A 48 -5.56 -2.10 -8.62
N SER A 49 -6.40 -1.04 -8.67
CA SER A 49 -7.14 -0.59 -7.50
C SER A 49 -8.03 -1.70 -6.93
N GLY A 50 -7.93 -1.93 -5.62
CA GLY A 50 -8.70 -2.93 -4.91
C GLY A 50 -8.53 -4.38 -5.38
N MET A 51 -7.48 -4.70 -6.16
CA MET A 51 -7.34 -6.03 -6.79
C MET A 51 -7.48 -7.17 -5.79
N PHE A 52 -6.86 -7.07 -4.61
CA PHE A 52 -6.94 -8.04 -3.52
C PHE A 52 -7.66 -7.49 -2.27
N CYS A 53 -8.47 -6.44 -2.43
CA CYS A 53 -9.23 -5.88 -1.32
C CYS A 53 -10.06 -6.98 -0.65
N ARG A 54 -9.89 -7.17 0.67
CA ARG A 54 -10.56 -8.24 1.44
C ARG A 54 -10.26 -9.68 0.99
N ALA A 55 -9.25 -9.93 0.16
CA ALA A 55 -8.77 -11.29 -0.12
C ALA A 55 -7.99 -11.81 1.10
N LYS A 56 -8.70 -12.20 2.16
CA LYS A 56 -8.16 -12.40 3.51
C LYS A 56 -7.05 -13.44 3.59
N LEU A 57 -7.10 -14.49 2.75
CA LEU A 57 -6.13 -15.58 2.74
C LEU A 57 -5.04 -15.41 1.68
N PHE A 58 -5.14 -14.40 0.81
CA PHE A 58 -4.15 -14.21 -0.24
C PHE A 58 -2.77 -13.90 0.34
N ASP A 59 -1.83 -14.80 0.11
CA ASP A 59 -0.43 -14.71 0.52
C ASP A 59 0.43 -15.48 -0.49
N LYS A 60 0.60 -14.95 -1.70
CA LYS A 60 1.42 -15.53 -2.78
C LYS A 60 2.41 -14.53 -3.33
N CYS A 61 3.56 -15.05 -3.77
CA CYS A 61 4.60 -14.25 -4.43
C CYS A 61 4.06 -13.56 -5.67
N ILE A 62 4.32 -12.27 -5.74
CA ILE A 62 4.04 -11.38 -6.88
C ILE A 62 5.17 -10.35 -7.04
N ASP A 63 6.32 -10.63 -6.45
CA ASP A 63 7.51 -9.77 -6.40
C ASP A 63 8.12 -9.49 -7.78
N GLU A 64 8.01 -10.45 -8.69
CA GLU A 64 8.52 -10.35 -10.07
C GLU A 64 7.56 -9.62 -11.04
N TRP A 65 6.39 -9.19 -10.57
CA TRP A 65 5.46 -8.46 -11.44
C TRP A 65 6.04 -7.13 -11.91
N ASP A 66 6.02 -6.88 -13.22
CA ASP A 66 6.32 -5.57 -13.78
C ASP A 66 5.11 -4.64 -13.65
N VAL A 67 5.10 -3.84 -12.59
CA VAL A 67 4.05 -2.86 -12.30
C VAL A 67 4.41 -1.45 -12.79
N SER A 68 5.43 -1.32 -13.64
CA SER A 68 5.98 -0.01 -14.06
C SER A 68 5.01 0.86 -14.86
N ASN A 69 3.91 0.31 -15.34
CA ASN A 69 2.84 1.05 -16.03
C ASN A 69 1.64 1.36 -15.13
N VAL A 70 1.60 0.85 -13.90
CA VAL A 70 0.47 1.08 -12.99
C VAL A 70 0.45 2.53 -12.49
N THR A 71 -0.71 3.15 -12.57
CA THR A 71 -0.96 4.52 -12.11
C THR A 71 -1.83 4.59 -10.86
N ASN A 72 -2.63 3.53 -10.60
CA ASN A 72 -3.57 3.46 -9.49
C ASN A 72 -3.43 2.12 -8.74
N MET A 73 -3.02 2.20 -7.46
CA MET A 73 -2.92 1.06 -6.53
C MET A 73 -3.79 1.27 -5.28
N SER A 74 -4.79 2.17 -5.35
CA SER A 74 -5.67 2.41 -4.20
C SER A 74 -6.35 1.12 -3.74
N GLU A 75 -6.46 0.90 -2.43
CA GLU A 75 -7.11 -0.26 -1.81
C GLU A 75 -6.54 -1.65 -2.24
N MET A 76 -5.42 -1.73 -2.97
CA MET A 76 -4.97 -2.99 -3.60
C MET A 76 -4.91 -4.16 -2.62
N PHE A 77 -4.41 -3.97 -1.41
CA PHE A 77 -4.32 -4.97 -0.34
C PHE A 77 -5.14 -4.60 0.90
N LYS A 78 -6.14 -3.73 0.75
CA LYS A 78 -7.02 -3.35 1.87
C LYS A 78 -7.67 -4.58 2.50
N GLU A 79 -7.49 -4.77 3.81
CA GLU A 79 -7.96 -5.94 4.56
C GLU A 79 -7.48 -7.31 4.01
N ALA A 80 -6.42 -7.35 3.20
CA ALA A 80 -5.73 -8.59 2.82
C ALA A 80 -4.87 -9.07 4.02
N LYS A 81 -5.51 -9.70 4.98
CA LYS A 81 -4.97 -9.92 6.33
C LYS A 81 -3.73 -10.81 6.37
N ALA A 82 -3.61 -11.77 5.46
CA ALA A 82 -2.49 -12.69 5.42
C ALA A 82 -1.29 -12.17 4.62
N PHE A 83 -1.52 -11.21 3.69
CA PHE A 83 -0.50 -10.78 2.74
C PHE A 83 0.74 -10.20 3.43
N ASN A 84 1.90 -10.82 3.17
CA ASN A 84 3.21 -10.37 3.67
C ASN A 84 4.38 -10.75 2.75
N HIS A 85 4.19 -10.78 1.42
CA HIS A 85 5.28 -11.04 0.48
C HIS A 85 6.06 -9.77 0.11
N PRO A 86 7.38 -9.92 -0.22
CA PRO A 86 8.21 -8.79 -0.61
C PRO A 86 7.72 -8.18 -1.92
N ILE A 87 7.57 -6.87 -1.93
CA ILE A 87 7.19 -6.06 -3.10
C ILE A 87 8.05 -4.79 -3.21
N GLY A 88 9.14 -4.73 -2.44
CA GLY A 88 10.05 -3.57 -2.37
C GLY A 88 10.76 -3.26 -3.69
N ASN A 89 10.87 -4.23 -4.60
CA ASN A 89 11.50 -4.06 -5.92
C ASN A 89 10.54 -3.52 -7.00
N TRP A 90 9.26 -3.37 -6.69
CA TRP A 90 8.29 -2.84 -7.65
C TRP A 90 8.64 -1.42 -8.09
N LYS A 91 8.59 -1.18 -9.40
CA LYS A 91 8.81 0.14 -10.00
C LYS A 91 7.51 0.95 -9.98
N VAL A 92 7.26 1.66 -8.88
CA VAL A 92 5.99 2.38 -8.63
C VAL A 92 6.03 3.86 -9.06
N SER A 93 7.04 4.27 -9.85
CA SER A 93 7.26 5.68 -10.16
C SER A 93 6.13 6.37 -10.96
N LYS A 94 5.24 5.61 -11.61
CA LYS A 94 4.06 6.17 -12.29
C LYS A 94 2.81 6.22 -11.41
N VAL A 95 2.84 5.62 -10.22
CA VAL A 95 1.66 5.58 -9.35
C VAL A 95 1.35 6.97 -8.80
N THR A 96 0.09 7.36 -8.92
CA THR A 96 -0.43 8.63 -8.41
C THR A 96 -1.37 8.48 -7.24
N ASN A 97 -1.97 7.28 -7.06
CA ASN A 97 -2.91 6.99 -5.99
C ASN A 97 -2.57 5.69 -5.27
N MET A 98 -2.23 5.80 -3.97
CA MET A 98 -1.95 4.70 -3.05
C MET A 98 -2.87 4.75 -1.82
N SER A 99 -4.02 5.47 -1.91
CA SER A 99 -4.94 5.57 -0.78
C SER A 99 -5.40 4.19 -0.32
N GLU A 100 -5.38 3.96 0.98
CA GLU A 100 -5.83 2.73 1.64
C GLU A 100 -5.15 1.44 1.15
N MET A 101 -4.00 1.52 0.44
CA MET A 101 -3.37 0.37 -0.21
C MET A 101 -3.14 -0.81 0.72
N PHE A 102 -2.72 -0.58 1.97
CA PHE A 102 -2.49 -1.59 3.02
C PHE A 102 -3.40 -1.38 4.23
N CYS A 103 -4.51 -0.65 4.09
CA CYS A 103 -5.44 -0.40 5.20
C CYS A 103 -5.97 -1.74 5.74
N GLY A 104 -5.71 -2.03 7.03
CA GLY A 104 -6.11 -3.29 7.67
C GLY A 104 -5.35 -4.55 7.20
N ALA A 105 -4.25 -4.41 6.45
CA ALA A 105 -3.33 -5.50 6.10
C ALA A 105 -2.45 -5.84 7.33
N ILE A 106 -3.02 -6.55 8.29
CA ILE A 106 -2.48 -6.71 9.64
C ILE A 106 -1.15 -7.47 9.70
N SER A 107 -0.84 -8.32 8.74
CA SER A 107 0.42 -9.07 8.68
C SER A 107 1.52 -8.37 7.89
N PHE A 108 1.17 -7.34 7.09
CA PHE A 108 2.12 -6.72 6.17
C PHE A 108 3.23 -5.98 6.92
N ASN A 109 4.49 -6.38 6.67
CA ASN A 109 5.67 -5.75 7.23
C ASN A 109 6.90 -5.90 6.31
N GLN A 110 6.75 -5.71 5.00
CA GLN A 110 7.85 -5.82 4.05
C GLN A 110 8.48 -4.45 3.77
N PRO A 111 9.80 -4.41 3.52
CA PRO A 111 10.52 -3.18 3.24
C PRO A 111 10.04 -2.51 1.95
N LEU A 112 9.89 -1.19 2.00
CA LEU A 112 9.41 -0.35 0.90
C LEU A 112 10.31 0.88 0.65
N GLU A 113 11.50 0.92 1.26
CA GLU A 113 12.41 2.06 1.20
C GLU A 113 12.88 2.41 -0.22
N ASN A 114 12.87 1.44 -1.14
CA ASN A 114 13.28 1.63 -2.53
C ASN A 114 12.16 2.18 -3.44
N TRP A 115 10.95 2.34 -2.94
CA TRP A 115 9.86 2.86 -3.73
C TRP A 115 10.05 4.33 -4.08
N ASN A 116 10.03 4.65 -5.38
CA ASN A 116 9.95 6.03 -5.83
C ASN A 116 8.50 6.49 -5.83
N VAL A 117 8.10 7.19 -4.77
CA VAL A 117 6.74 7.69 -4.54
C VAL A 117 6.56 9.17 -4.93
N SER A 118 7.51 9.74 -5.67
CA SER A 118 7.54 11.18 -5.96
C SER A 118 6.34 11.69 -6.78
N ASN A 119 5.66 10.82 -7.51
CA ASN A 119 4.47 11.17 -8.28
C ASN A 119 3.14 10.91 -7.54
N VAL A 120 3.20 10.32 -6.35
CA VAL A 120 1.98 10.02 -5.58
C VAL A 120 1.32 11.31 -5.09
N LYS A 121 0.01 11.40 -5.30
CA LYS A 121 -0.84 12.52 -4.89
C LYS A 121 -1.71 12.18 -3.68
N ASN A 122 -2.07 10.91 -3.52
CA ASN A 122 -2.96 10.47 -2.46
C ASN A 122 -2.39 9.24 -1.74
N MET A 123 -2.13 9.40 -0.42
CA MET A 123 -1.70 8.35 0.51
C MET A 123 -2.65 8.24 1.72
N LYS A 124 -3.90 8.76 1.58
CA LYS A 124 -4.89 8.69 2.66
C LYS A 124 -5.03 7.26 3.17
N GLU A 125 -4.91 7.10 4.50
CA GLU A 125 -5.11 5.83 5.20
C GLU A 125 -4.27 4.65 4.67
N MET A 126 -3.14 4.89 4.00
CA MET A 126 -2.36 3.86 3.29
C MET A 126 -1.98 2.67 4.19
N PHE A 127 -1.57 2.89 5.43
CA PHE A 127 -1.21 1.86 6.42
C PHE A 127 -2.14 1.86 7.64
N LYS A 128 -3.32 2.46 7.55
CA LYS A 128 -4.28 2.48 8.67
C LYS A 128 -4.60 1.06 9.13
N GLY A 129 -4.38 0.77 10.43
CA GLY A 129 -4.63 -0.56 10.98
C GLY A 129 -3.70 -1.66 10.47
N ALA A 130 -2.62 -1.34 9.76
CA ALA A 130 -1.56 -2.29 9.40
C ALA A 130 -0.68 -2.55 10.65
N THR A 131 -1.22 -3.35 11.57
CA THR A 131 -0.72 -3.45 12.95
C THR A 131 0.71 -4.01 13.06
N SER A 132 1.19 -4.76 12.08
CA SER A 132 2.57 -5.29 12.05
C SER A 132 3.57 -4.36 11.35
N PHE A 133 3.10 -3.37 10.59
CA PHE A 133 3.97 -2.54 9.78
C PHE A 133 4.93 -1.70 10.61
N ASN A 134 6.24 -1.89 10.40
CA ASN A 134 7.30 -1.15 11.08
C ASN A 134 8.55 -0.98 10.20
N GLN A 135 8.37 -0.75 8.89
CA GLN A 135 9.50 -0.56 7.98
C GLN A 135 9.83 0.93 7.81
N PRO A 136 11.12 1.27 7.58
CA PRO A 136 11.52 2.65 7.36
C PRO A 136 10.91 3.20 6.07
N ILE A 137 10.40 4.44 6.17
CA ILE A 137 9.86 5.23 5.04
C ILE A 137 10.51 6.61 5.01
N GLU A 138 11.62 6.79 5.72
CA GLU A 138 12.30 8.07 5.86
C GLU A 138 12.89 8.60 4.56
N ASN A 139 13.22 7.71 3.61
CA ASN A 139 13.77 8.06 2.31
C ASN A 139 12.70 8.44 1.27
N TRP A 140 11.42 8.35 1.61
CA TRP A 140 10.37 8.70 0.69
C TRP A 140 10.33 10.21 0.42
N ASN A 141 10.46 10.58 -0.86
CA ASN A 141 10.25 11.95 -1.32
C ASN A 141 8.80 12.10 -1.78
N VAL A 142 8.03 12.98 -1.15
CA VAL A 142 6.57 13.13 -1.33
C VAL A 142 6.16 14.55 -1.75
N PRO A 143 6.81 15.17 -2.76
CA PRO A 143 6.59 16.58 -3.09
C PRO A 143 5.18 16.88 -3.63
N ASN A 144 4.50 15.86 -4.15
CA ASN A 144 3.21 15.99 -4.84
C ASN A 144 2.02 15.48 -4.01
N VAL A 145 2.26 14.98 -2.78
CA VAL A 145 1.17 14.43 -1.96
C VAL A 145 0.27 15.57 -1.45
N VAL A 146 -1.02 15.42 -1.72
CA VAL A 146 -2.07 16.35 -1.30
C VAL A 146 -2.99 15.78 -0.22
N ASP A 147 -3.02 14.46 -0.04
CA ASP A 147 -3.78 13.82 1.05
C ASP A 147 -3.01 12.64 1.63
N MET A 148 -2.69 12.69 2.93
CA MET A 148 -2.12 11.57 3.71
C MET A 148 -2.78 11.45 5.08
N ARG A 149 -4.04 11.92 5.21
CA ARG A 149 -4.80 11.81 6.46
C ARG A 149 -4.90 10.37 6.91
N GLY A 150 -4.65 10.13 8.19
CA GLY A 150 -4.74 8.80 8.80
C GLY A 150 -3.78 7.76 8.22
N MET A 151 -2.72 8.17 7.50
CA MET A 151 -1.81 7.25 6.80
C MET A 151 -1.28 6.13 7.69
N LEU A 152 -0.98 6.42 8.95
CA LEU A 152 -0.45 5.49 9.96
C LEU A 152 -1.42 5.28 11.14
N TYR A 153 -2.69 5.68 11.01
CA TYR A 153 -3.66 5.51 12.08
C TYR A 153 -3.79 4.04 12.50
N ASP A 154 -3.64 3.75 13.78
CA ASP A 154 -3.69 2.38 14.36
C ASP A 154 -2.63 1.39 13.78
N ALA A 155 -1.53 1.88 13.18
CA ALA A 155 -0.37 1.08 12.82
C ALA A 155 0.50 0.82 14.07
N LYS A 156 0.05 -0.08 14.94
CA LYS A 156 0.50 -0.22 16.35
C LYS A 156 1.99 -0.53 16.52
N SER A 157 2.61 -1.21 15.57
CA SER A 157 4.02 -1.56 15.62
C SER A 157 4.93 -0.46 15.08
N PHE A 158 4.39 0.56 14.40
CA PHE A 158 5.21 1.56 13.73
C PHE A 158 5.96 2.45 14.74
N LYS A 159 7.30 2.41 14.68
CA LYS A 159 8.21 3.16 15.57
C LYS A 159 9.31 3.88 14.80
N GLN A 160 9.21 3.91 13.44
CA GLN A 160 10.23 4.51 12.60
C GLN A 160 10.13 6.03 12.62
N LYS A 161 11.25 6.69 12.32
CA LYS A 161 11.29 8.13 12.16
C LYS A 161 10.43 8.54 10.97
N ILE A 162 9.61 9.56 11.17
CA ILE A 162 8.88 10.22 10.09
C ILE A 162 9.73 11.40 9.66
N PRO A 163 10.14 11.46 8.39
CA PRO A 163 10.94 12.57 7.89
C PRO A 163 10.12 13.86 7.91
N ASN A 164 10.81 15.00 7.93
CA ASN A 164 10.19 16.29 7.67
C ASN A 164 9.78 16.35 6.20
N TRP A 165 8.71 15.65 5.86
CA TRP A 165 8.13 15.79 4.54
C TRP A 165 7.64 17.23 4.37
N ASN A 166 8.15 17.92 3.36
CA ASN A 166 7.73 19.28 3.04
C ASN A 166 6.31 19.23 2.43
N ILE A 167 5.35 18.93 3.30
CA ILE A 167 3.93 18.83 2.93
C ILE A 167 3.43 20.25 2.83
N SER A 168 3.02 20.65 1.62
CA SER A 168 2.46 21.98 1.37
C SER A 168 1.40 22.32 2.43
N TYR A 169 1.46 23.51 2.97
CA TYR A 169 0.87 24.12 4.16
C TYR A 169 -0.58 23.80 4.58
N ASN A 170 -1.28 22.86 3.95
CA ASN A 170 -2.70 22.60 4.19
C ASN A 170 -3.03 21.36 5.01
N TYR A 171 -2.05 20.58 5.49
CA TYR A 171 -2.33 19.38 6.26
C TYR A 171 -1.55 19.31 7.56
N ASN A 172 -2.31 19.22 8.64
CA ASN A 172 -1.81 19.08 9.98
C ASN A 172 -1.11 17.73 10.13
N ALA A 173 0.19 17.69 10.39
CA ALA A 173 0.93 16.47 10.75
C ALA A 173 0.21 15.70 11.88
N LYS A 174 -0.57 16.37 12.73
CA LYS A 174 -1.48 15.77 13.72
C LYS A 174 -2.55 14.88 13.12
N GLU A 175 -3.11 15.19 11.95
CA GLU A 175 -4.15 14.36 11.33
C GLU A 175 -3.58 13.14 10.59
N MET A 176 -2.36 13.26 10.08
CA MET A 176 -1.61 12.13 9.55
C MET A 176 -1.34 11.08 10.64
N LEU A 177 -1.04 11.60 11.78
CA LEU A 177 -0.59 10.89 12.95
C LEU A 177 -1.68 10.73 14.01
N ASN A 178 -2.93 10.87 13.76
CA ASN A 178 -3.99 10.70 14.79
C ASN A 178 -3.99 9.27 15.37
N ILE A 179 -3.01 8.99 16.16
CA ILE A 179 -1.93 8.27 16.46
C ILE A 179 -2.02 7.42 17.62
N VAL A 180 -1.52 6.37 17.39
CA VAL A 180 -0.69 5.67 18.37
C VAL A 180 0.03 6.69 19.25
N ARG A 181 -0.10 6.56 20.55
CA ARG A 181 0.62 7.28 21.58
C ARG A 181 2.13 7.34 21.34
N MET A 182 2.58 8.09 20.36
CA MET A 182 3.94 8.59 20.34
C MET A 182 4.01 9.70 21.39
N ASN A 183 4.95 9.63 22.29
CA ASN A 183 5.14 10.65 23.31
C ASN A 183 5.17 12.02 22.66
N LEU A 184 4.20 12.87 23.00
CA LEU A 184 4.08 14.26 22.52
C LEU A 184 5.39 15.06 22.71
N SER A 185 6.30 14.59 23.58
CA SER A 185 7.63 15.15 23.79
C SER A 185 8.59 14.97 22.61
N GLU A 186 8.51 13.88 21.84
CA GLU A 186 9.37 13.64 20.68
C GLU A 186 8.91 14.46 19.46
N ILE A 187 7.61 14.61 19.27
CA ILE A 187 7.05 15.47 18.21
C ILE A 187 7.36 16.94 18.49
N ALA A 188 7.28 17.37 19.73
CA ALA A 188 7.60 18.76 20.13
C ALA A 188 9.08 19.11 19.94
N SER A 189 9.99 18.15 20.08
CA SER A 189 11.43 18.37 19.83
C SER A 189 11.76 18.51 18.34
N THR A 190 11.03 17.81 17.48
CA THR A 190 11.25 17.86 16.02
C THR A 190 10.69 19.17 15.42
N LEU A 191 9.59 19.70 15.98
CA LEU A 191 8.98 20.96 15.53
C LEU A 191 9.73 22.21 16.04
N LYS A 192 10.55 22.09 17.12
CA LYS A 192 11.33 23.22 17.65
C LYS A 192 12.68 23.43 16.95
N ASN A 193 13.18 22.47 16.19
CA ASN A 193 14.47 22.54 15.52
C ASN A 193 14.37 22.99 14.05
N GLY A 194 13.20 23.46 13.60
CA GLY A 194 12.89 23.93 12.24
C GLY A 194 12.49 25.41 12.16
N SER A 195 12.91 26.25 13.12
CA SER A 195 12.75 27.72 13.08
C SER A 195 14.09 28.42 13.01
#